data_a7b0dcb630477362ddb778eda9e3abe4
#
_entry.id   a7b0dcb630477362ddb778eda9e3abe4
#
_cell.length_a   1.000
_cell.length_b   1.000
_cell.length_c   1.000
_cell.angle_alpha   90.00
_cell.angle_beta   90.00
_cell.angle_gamma   90.00
#
_symmetry.space_group_name_H-M   'P 1'
#
loop_
_entity.id
_entity.type
_entity.pdbx_description
1 polymer ?
#
loop_
_entity_poly.entity_id
_entity_poly.type
_entity_poly.pdbx_seq_one_letter_code
_entity_poly.pdbx_strand_id
1 'polypeptide(L)'
;KAASIERMIATVYEPASEHGQKGMDELHEQTVNLLSFQQLPKAIFDTQVAFNLVSRYGEKALPTIQSIEQRILRHYDRITGKAVAPPSLLVLQAPIFHGHVFGVYLEFDKMVTTDALAEALTGDHITITKSAEDSPSNVNAAGQGDILVSLAADVGRANGIWLWAATDNLRISAVTAVECAESMVPSRPKGQIQ
;
A
#
# COMPACT_ATOMS: atom_id res chain seq x y z
N LYS A 1 -29.35 3.88 7.81
CA LYS A 1 -28.22 4.70 7.33
C LYS A 1 -26.99 3.81 7.33
N ALA A 2 -26.15 3.88 6.30
CA ALA A 2 -24.83 3.26 6.30
C ALA A 2 -24.00 3.78 7.48
N ALA A 3 -23.00 3.00 7.93
CA ALA A 3 -22.02 3.48 8.91
C ALA A 3 -21.09 4.48 8.25
N SER A 4 -20.61 5.45 9.00
CA SER A 4 -19.58 6.41 8.55
C SER A 4 -18.28 6.16 9.29
N ILE A 5 -17.17 6.34 8.59
CA ILE A 5 -15.83 6.25 9.18
C ILE A 5 -15.58 7.55 9.94
N GLU A 6 -15.34 7.46 11.25
CA GLU A 6 -14.98 8.61 12.10
C GLU A 6 -13.47 8.81 12.15
N ARG A 7 -12.72 7.71 12.11
CA ARG A 7 -11.25 7.75 12.15
C ARG A 7 -10.65 6.67 11.28
N MET A 8 -9.61 7.03 10.57
CA MET A 8 -8.79 6.10 9.80
C MET A 8 -7.31 6.33 10.12
N ILE A 9 -6.62 5.26 10.46
CA ILE A 9 -5.16 5.25 10.67
C ILE A 9 -4.59 4.22 9.70
N ALA A 10 -3.58 4.61 8.94
CA ALA A 10 -2.94 3.73 7.97
C ALA A 10 -1.43 3.69 8.17
N THR A 11 -0.88 2.51 8.24
CA THR A 11 0.55 2.26 8.15
C THR A 11 0.84 1.55 6.84
N VAL A 12 1.76 2.09 6.06
CA VAL A 12 2.20 1.53 4.78
C VAL A 12 3.61 1.01 4.93
N TYR A 13 3.83 -0.26 4.58
CA TYR A 13 5.15 -0.88 4.48
C TYR A 13 5.57 -0.85 3.02
N GLU A 14 6.46 0.07 2.70
CA GLU A 14 6.94 0.31 1.34
C GLU A 14 8.06 -0.66 0.97
N PRO A 15 7.99 -1.34 -0.19
CA PRO A 15 9.05 -2.21 -0.67
C PRO A 15 10.18 -1.41 -1.33
N ALA A 16 11.37 -2.03 -1.44
CA ALA A 16 12.51 -1.43 -2.13
C ALA A 16 12.25 -1.17 -3.63
N SER A 17 11.32 -1.93 -4.24
CA SER A 17 10.94 -1.77 -5.65
C SER A 17 10.29 -0.41 -5.97
N GLU A 18 9.80 0.34 -4.98
CA GLU A 18 9.34 1.73 -5.19
C GLU A 18 10.48 2.66 -5.63
N HIS A 19 11.71 2.32 -5.28
CA HIS A 19 12.93 2.98 -5.76
C HIS A 19 13.52 2.34 -7.02
N GLY A 20 12.74 1.48 -7.69
CA GLY A 20 13.14 0.75 -8.89
C GLY A 20 14.25 -0.25 -8.64
N GLN A 21 14.91 -0.66 -9.74
CA GLN A 21 15.99 -1.66 -9.68
C GLN A 21 17.12 -1.26 -8.73
N LYS A 22 17.49 0.04 -8.70
CA LYS A 22 18.56 0.53 -7.84
C LYS A 22 18.26 0.37 -6.34
N GLY A 23 17.00 0.57 -5.94
CA GLY A 23 16.59 0.34 -4.55
C GLY A 23 16.65 -1.14 -4.16
N MET A 24 16.25 -2.02 -5.07
CA MET A 24 16.34 -3.48 -4.87
C MET A 24 17.79 -3.95 -4.82
N ASP A 25 18.64 -3.46 -5.72
CA ASP A 25 20.06 -3.79 -5.73
C ASP A 25 20.74 -3.35 -4.42
N GLU A 26 20.45 -2.14 -3.94
CA GLU A 26 21.00 -1.66 -2.68
C GLU A 26 20.54 -2.49 -1.48
N LEU A 27 19.23 -2.87 -1.41
CA LEU A 27 18.73 -3.76 -0.37
C LEU A 27 19.44 -5.12 -0.41
N HIS A 28 19.62 -5.68 -1.60
CA HIS A 28 20.32 -6.96 -1.79
C HIS A 28 21.78 -6.87 -1.32
N GLU A 29 22.51 -5.87 -1.80
CA GLU A 29 23.93 -5.67 -1.42
C GLU A 29 24.08 -5.41 0.08
N GLN A 30 23.21 -4.59 0.68
CA GLN A 30 23.19 -4.40 2.14
C GLN A 30 22.96 -5.70 2.88
N THR A 31 22.05 -6.55 2.39
CA THR A 31 21.76 -7.86 2.99
C THR A 31 23.00 -8.77 2.97
N VAL A 32 23.65 -8.91 1.83
CA VAL A 32 24.86 -9.72 1.67
C VAL A 32 26.02 -9.17 2.49
N ASN A 33 26.23 -7.86 2.45
CA ASN A 33 27.34 -7.20 3.15
C ASN A 33 27.17 -7.27 4.69
N LEU A 34 25.95 -7.15 5.22
CA LEU A 34 25.69 -7.34 6.64
C LEU A 34 26.06 -8.75 7.11
N LEU A 35 25.66 -9.78 6.34
CA LEU A 35 25.97 -11.16 6.66
C LEU A 35 27.45 -11.49 6.50
N SER A 36 28.19 -10.70 5.69
CA SER A 36 29.62 -10.87 5.43
C SER A 36 30.49 -9.88 6.21
N PHE A 37 29.92 -9.09 7.13
CA PHE A 37 30.62 -8.07 7.92
C PHE A 37 31.37 -7.04 7.08
N GLN A 38 30.77 -6.67 5.92
CA GLN A 38 31.33 -5.69 5.00
C GLN A 38 30.65 -4.33 5.13
N GLN A 39 31.23 -3.31 4.50
CA GLN A 39 30.68 -1.97 4.48
C GLN A 39 29.39 -1.91 3.65
N LEU A 40 28.37 -1.21 4.18
CA LEU A 40 27.06 -1.12 3.54
C LEU A 40 27.02 -0.01 2.49
N PRO A 41 26.51 -0.30 1.26
CA PRO A 41 26.14 0.75 0.33
C PRO A 41 24.94 1.55 0.87
N LYS A 42 24.91 2.85 0.59
CA LYS A 42 23.87 3.78 1.03
C LYS A 42 23.61 4.87 -0.02
N ALA A 43 23.60 4.47 -1.29
CA ALA A 43 23.47 5.42 -2.40
C ALA A 43 22.03 5.89 -2.62
N ILE A 44 21.03 5.03 -2.33
CA ILE A 44 19.61 5.27 -2.60
C ILE A 44 18.89 5.72 -1.33
N PHE A 45 19.00 4.94 -0.26
CA PHE A 45 18.27 5.20 0.99
C PHE A 45 19.08 6.08 1.97
N ASP A 46 20.37 6.27 1.74
CA ASP A 46 21.31 6.96 2.63
C ASP A 46 21.23 6.44 4.10
N THR A 47 20.77 5.23 4.28
CA THR A 47 20.65 4.53 5.57
C THR A 47 20.68 3.03 5.37
N GLN A 48 20.75 2.27 6.47
CA GLN A 48 20.57 0.83 6.42
C GLN A 48 19.07 0.49 6.34
N VAL A 49 18.67 -0.22 5.29
CA VAL A 49 17.30 -0.76 5.11
C VAL A 49 17.26 -2.29 5.27
N ALA A 50 18.36 -3.00 5.03
CA ALA A 50 18.41 -4.44 5.24
C ALA A 50 18.24 -4.79 6.72
N PHE A 51 17.31 -5.72 7.02
CA PHE A 51 16.90 -6.13 8.37
C PHE A 51 16.41 -4.97 9.27
N ASN A 52 15.89 -3.89 8.68
CA ASN A 52 15.48 -2.71 9.40
C ASN A 52 14.13 -2.17 8.90
N LEU A 53 13.32 -1.62 9.81
CA LEU A 53 12.14 -0.82 9.48
C LEU A 53 12.50 0.66 9.66
N VAL A 54 12.38 1.43 8.59
CA VAL A 54 12.88 2.81 8.56
C VAL A 54 11.71 3.77 8.35
N SER A 55 11.52 4.69 9.29
CA SER A 55 10.53 5.76 9.20
C SER A 55 11.10 7.07 8.59
N ARG A 56 12.41 7.10 8.34
CA ARG A 56 13.11 8.25 7.77
C ARG A 56 14.37 7.79 7.05
N TYR A 57 14.53 8.20 5.82
CA TYR A 57 15.77 8.01 5.09
C TYR A 57 16.88 8.96 5.56
N GLY A 58 18.10 8.72 5.14
CA GLY A 58 19.18 9.68 5.33
C GLY A 58 18.94 10.99 4.56
N GLU A 59 19.72 12.02 4.87
CA GLU A 59 19.48 13.37 4.38
C GLU A 59 19.64 13.52 2.85
N LYS A 60 20.42 12.63 2.23
CA LYS A 60 20.69 12.66 0.78
C LYS A 60 19.68 11.86 -0.05
N ALA A 61 18.84 11.05 0.59
CA ALA A 61 17.89 10.22 -0.13
C ALA A 61 16.73 11.03 -0.70
N LEU A 62 16.36 10.72 -1.94
CA LEU A 62 15.21 11.31 -2.64
C LEU A 62 14.42 10.21 -3.37
N PRO A 63 13.07 10.22 -3.29
CA PRO A 63 12.25 11.10 -2.46
C PRO A 63 12.40 10.81 -0.96
N THR A 64 12.07 11.76 -0.10
CA THR A 64 11.98 11.52 1.36
C THR A 64 10.68 10.81 1.70
N ILE A 65 10.65 10.03 2.79
CA ILE A 65 9.41 9.37 3.26
C ILE A 65 8.29 10.40 3.47
N GLN A 66 8.58 11.53 4.06
CA GLN A 66 7.61 12.61 4.23
C GLN A 66 7.01 13.11 2.90
N SER A 67 7.81 13.21 1.83
CA SER A 67 7.31 13.61 0.51
C SER A 67 6.43 12.54 -0.13
N ILE A 68 6.68 11.27 0.19
CA ILE A 68 5.85 10.13 -0.22
C ILE A 68 4.49 10.20 0.50
N GLU A 69 4.47 10.39 1.82
CA GLU A 69 3.24 10.58 2.60
C GLU A 69 2.38 11.72 2.04
N GLN A 70 2.99 12.87 1.78
CA GLN A 70 2.30 14.01 1.19
C GLN A 70 1.73 13.70 -0.21
N ARG A 71 2.45 12.92 -1.02
CA ARG A 71 1.98 12.47 -2.34
C ARG A 71 0.76 11.57 -2.20
N ILE A 72 0.79 10.58 -1.29
CA ILE A 72 -0.31 9.67 -1.03
C ILE A 72 -1.56 10.45 -0.58
N LEU A 73 -1.43 11.35 0.38
CA LEU A 73 -2.55 12.16 0.88
C LEU A 73 -3.15 13.06 -0.22
N ARG A 74 -2.31 13.66 -1.09
CA ARG A 74 -2.81 14.43 -2.24
C ARG A 74 -3.58 13.56 -3.23
N HIS A 75 -3.15 12.32 -3.48
CA HIS A 75 -3.87 11.38 -4.34
C HIS A 75 -5.17 10.93 -3.69
N TYR A 76 -5.16 10.63 -2.40
CA TYR A 76 -6.35 10.30 -1.62
C TYR A 76 -7.43 11.40 -1.74
N ASP A 77 -7.07 12.65 -1.52
CA ASP A 77 -7.97 13.80 -1.65
C ASP A 77 -8.57 13.93 -3.04
N ARG A 78 -7.79 13.63 -4.09
CA ARG A 78 -8.29 13.68 -5.47
C ARG A 78 -9.25 12.54 -5.77
N ILE A 79 -8.96 11.33 -5.33
CA ILE A 79 -9.78 10.14 -5.57
C ILE A 79 -11.10 10.25 -4.81
N THR A 80 -11.07 10.67 -3.56
CA THR A 80 -12.26 10.81 -2.71
C THR A 80 -13.05 12.08 -2.97
N GLY A 81 -12.53 13.02 -3.77
CA GLY A 81 -13.13 14.35 -3.91
C GLY A 81 -13.24 15.11 -2.59
N LYS A 82 -12.42 14.74 -1.59
CA LYS A 82 -12.47 15.24 -0.21
C LYS A 82 -13.78 14.91 0.55
N ALA A 83 -14.54 13.95 0.05
CA ALA A 83 -15.77 13.50 0.71
C ALA A 83 -15.52 12.68 1.97
N VAL A 84 -14.33 12.09 2.09
CA VAL A 84 -13.89 11.30 3.26
C VAL A 84 -12.63 11.93 3.82
N ALA A 85 -12.57 12.10 5.13
CA ALA A 85 -11.38 12.64 5.79
C ALA A 85 -10.15 11.78 5.51
N PRO A 86 -8.97 12.37 5.26
CA PRO A 86 -7.77 11.61 5.01
C PRO A 86 -7.34 10.82 6.26
N PRO A 87 -6.68 9.66 6.06
CA PRO A 87 -6.13 8.89 7.17
C PRO A 87 -5.00 9.62 7.88
N SER A 88 -4.82 9.33 9.18
CA SER A 88 -3.52 9.51 9.81
C SER A 88 -2.57 8.49 9.21
N LEU A 89 -1.58 8.95 8.45
CA LEU A 89 -0.71 8.11 7.63
C LEU A 89 0.70 8.03 8.20
N LEU A 90 1.25 6.82 8.24
CA LEU A 90 2.65 6.54 8.51
C LEU A 90 3.20 5.63 7.42
N VAL A 91 4.26 6.06 6.75
CA VAL A 91 4.97 5.23 5.77
C VAL A 91 6.28 4.74 6.39
N LEU A 92 6.55 3.45 6.23
CA LEU A 92 7.77 2.80 6.66
C LEU A 92 8.42 2.07 5.49
N GLN A 93 9.71 2.31 5.25
CA GLN A 93 10.48 1.45 4.37
C GLN A 93 10.70 0.10 5.07
N ALA A 94 10.20 -0.97 4.46
CA ALA A 94 10.41 -2.32 4.94
C ALA A 94 11.57 -3.01 4.19
N PRO A 95 12.24 -3.99 4.82
CA PRO A 95 13.33 -4.74 4.20
C PRO A 95 12.81 -5.84 3.27
N ILE A 96 11.88 -5.48 2.36
CA ILE A 96 11.24 -6.36 1.38
C ILE A 96 11.48 -5.84 -0.03
N PHE A 97 11.60 -6.75 -1.00
CA PHE A 97 11.88 -6.38 -2.39
C PHE A 97 10.64 -5.86 -3.11
N HIS A 98 9.53 -6.58 -3.04
CA HIS A 98 8.29 -6.30 -3.76
C HIS A 98 7.07 -6.41 -2.87
N GLY A 99 6.02 -5.74 -3.28
CA GLY A 99 4.70 -5.80 -2.67
C GLY A 99 4.53 -4.85 -1.49
N HIS A 100 3.59 -3.94 -1.62
CA HIS A 100 3.14 -3.13 -0.48
C HIS A 100 2.35 -3.98 0.51
N VAL A 101 2.52 -3.67 1.76
CA VAL A 101 1.67 -4.19 2.85
C VAL A 101 1.08 -3.01 3.62
N PHE A 102 -0.17 -3.13 4.02
CA PHE A 102 -0.91 -2.07 4.71
C PHE A 102 -1.53 -2.61 5.99
N GLY A 103 -1.37 -1.86 7.07
CA GLY A 103 -2.19 -1.99 8.26
C GLY A 103 -3.11 -0.79 8.36
N VAL A 104 -4.42 -0.98 8.27
CA VAL A 104 -5.40 0.11 8.34
C VAL A 104 -6.36 -0.14 9.49
N TYR A 105 -6.49 0.82 10.38
CA TYR A 105 -7.49 0.83 11.43
C TYR A 105 -8.64 1.76 11.04
N LEU A 106 -9.86 1.25 11.12
CA LEU A 106 -11.10 1.96 10.86
C LEU A 106 -11.93 2.03 12.13
N GLU A 107 -12.31 3.21 12.56
CA GLU A 107 -13.27 3.45 13.63
C GLU A 107 -14.55 4.04 13.03
N PHE A 108 -15.69 3.44 13.34
CA PHE A 108 -16.98 3.81 12.78
C PHE A 108 -17.85 4.53 13.82
N ASP A 109 -18.84 5.31 13.36
CA ASP A 109 -19.84 5.99 14.18
C ASP A 109 -20.78 5.00 14.91
N LYS A 110 -20.77 3.74 14.52
CA LYS A 110 -21.55 2.64 15.12
C LYS A 110 -20.86 1.30 14.85
N MET A 111 -21.31 0.26 15.55
CA MET A 111 -20.77 -1.08 15.35
C MET A 111 -21.00 -1.57 13.91
N VAL A 112 -19.94 -2.07 13.29
CA VAL A 112 -19.90 -2.71 11.97
C VAL A 112 -19.28 -4.08 12.15
N THR A 113 -19.86 -5.11 11.53
CA THR A 113 -19.26 -6.45 11.55
C THR A 113 -18.21 -6.56 10.45
N THR A 114 -17.23 -7.44 10.65
CA THR A 114 -16.22 -7.75 9.62
C THR A 114 -16.87 -8.29 8.34
N ASP A 115 -17.95 -9.07 8.45
CA ASP A 115 -18.67 -9.60 7.28
C ASP A 115 -19.37 -8.48 6.49
N ALA A 116 -20.00 -7.53 7.16
CA ALA A 116 -20.63 -6.39 6.50
C ALA A 116 -19.59 -5.48 5.80
N LEU A 117 -18.41 -5.31 6.42
CA LEU A 117 -17.32 -4.57 5.79
C LEU A 117 -16.73 -5.37 4.62
N ALA A 118 -16.58 -6.69 4.75
CA ALA A 118 -16.10 -7.56 3.66
C ALA A 118 -17.03 -7.48 2.44
N GLU A 119 -18.34 -7.52 2.66
CA GLU A 119 -19.34 -7.35 1.60
C GLU A 119 -19.23 -5.97 0.92
N ALA A 120 -19.06 -4.92 1.71
CA ALA A 120 -18.90 -3.56 1.18
C ALA A 120 -17.58 -3.35 0.40
N LEU A 121 -16.53 -4.12 0.70
CA LEU A 121 -15.25 -4.09 0.00
C LEU A 121 -15.23 -5.01 -1.23
N THR A 122 -16.26 -5.85 -1.44
CA THR A 122 -16.31 -6.74 -2.60
C THR A 122 -16.36 -5.91 -3.89
N GLY A 123 -15.44 -6.17 -4.78
CA GLY A 123 -15.32 -5.46 -6.06
C GLY A 123 -14.20 -6.04 -6.90
N ASP A 124 -14.00 -5.45 -8.08
CA ASP A 124 -12.89 -5.82 -8.94
C ASP A 124 -11.55 -5.55 -8.24
N HIS A 125 -10.60 -6.46 -8.40
CA HIS A 125 -9.24 -6.38 -7.83
C HIS A 125 -9.15 -6.36 -6.30
N ILE A 126 -10.19 -6.83 -5.58
CA ILE A 126 -10.14 -7.02 -4.12
C ILE A 126 -10.52 -8.46 -3.79
N THR A 127 -9.59 -9.17 -3.17
CA THR A 127 -9.80 -10.54 -2.69
C THR A 127 -9.79 -10.56 -1.17
N ILE A 128 -10.95 -10.88 -0.56
CA ILE A 128 -11.06 -11.03 0.90
C ILE A 128 -10.60 -12.43 1.30
N THR A 129 -9.55 -12.50 2.10
CA THR A 129 -8.99 -13.76 2.61
C THR A 129 -9.53 -14.05 4.01
N LYS A 130 -9.91 -15.30 4.26
CA LYS A 130 -10.46 -15.75 5.56
C LYS A 130 -9.59 -16.83 6.22
N SER A 131 -8.69 -17.43 5.47
CA SER A 131 -7.82 -18.51 5.93
C SER A 131 -6.47 -17.95 6.39
N ALA A 132 -5.87 -18.59 7.38
CA ALA A 132 -4.52 -18.24 7.81
C ALA A 132 -3.46 -18.54 6.73
N GLU A 133 -3.69 -19.56 5.90
CA GLU A 133 -2.80 -19.95 4.81
C GLU A 133 -2.76 -18.90 3.69
N ASP A 134 -3.91 -18.24 3.44
CA ASP A 134 -4.06 -17.20 2.43
C ASP A 134 -3.92 -15.78 3.02
N SER A 135 -3.34 -15.65 4.20
CA SER A 135 -3.18 -14.35 4.86
C SER A 135 -2.41 -13.38 3.95
N PRO A 136 -2.89 -12.13 3.79
CA PRO A 136 -2.22 -11.15 2.95
C PRO A 136 -0.76 -10.95 3.38
N SER A 137 0.15 -11.10 2.43
CA SER A 137 1.57 -10.83 2.62
C SER A 137 2.18 -10.35 1.30
N ASN A 138 3.32 -9.67 1.37
CA ASN A 138 4.05 -9.29 0.17
C ASN A 138 4.44 -10.50 -0.71
N VAL A 139 4.63 -11.69 -0.11
CA VAL A 139 4.93 -12.92 -0.83
C VAL A 139 3.70 -13.47 -1.53
N ASN A 140 2.56 -13.54 -0.84
CA ASN A 140 1.31 -14.07 -1.42
C ASN A 140 0.72 -13.13 -2.49
N ALA A 141 0.98 -11.82 -2.38
CA ALA A 141 0.52 -10.83 -3.35
C ALA A 141 1.39 -10.78 -4.62
N ALA A 142 2.62 -11.31 -4.57
CA ALA A 142 3.55 -11.22 -5.69
C ALA A 142 3.00 -11.88 -6.97
N GLY A 143 3.01 -11.14 -8.08
CA GLY A 143 2.49 -11.57 -9.38
C GLY A 143 0.97 -11.54 -9.52
N GLN A 144 0.21 -11.16 -8.48
CA GLN A 144 -1.24 -11.06 -8.53
C GLN A 144 -1.70 -9.64 -8.95
N GLY A 145 -2.85 -9.56 -9.63
CA GLY A 145 -3.48 -8.29 -10.02
C GLY A 145 -4.43 -7.75 -8.95
N ASP A 146 -4.65 -8.49 -7.87
CA ASP A 146 -5.61 -8.16 -6.82
C ASP A 146 -4.91 -7.62 -5.57
N ILE A 147 -5.68 -6.88 -4.79
CA ILE A 147 -5.34 -6.51 -3.42
C ILE A 147 -5.90 -7.60 -2.50
N LEU A 148 -5.04 -8.32 -1.82
CA LEU A 148 -5.43 -9.30 -0.80
C LEU A 148 -5.78 -8.56 0.49
N VAL A 149 -6.92 -8.87 1.10
CA VAL A 149 -7.41 -8.18 2.29
C VAL A 149 -7.88 -9.19 3.33
N SER A 150 -7.48 -9.02 4.57
CA SER A 150 -8.08 -9.68 5.72
C SER A 150 -8.60 -8.67 6.73
N LEU A 151 -9.67 -9.02 7.45
CA LEU A 151 -10.36 -8.17 8.40
C LEU A 151 -10.37 -8.81 9.78
N ALA A 152 -10.15 -8.01 10.81
CA ALA A 152 -10.26 -8.44 12.20
C ALA A 152 -10.96 -7.36 13.03
N ALA A 153 -11.92 -7.76 13.87
CA ALA A 153 -12.52 -6.86 14.83
C ALA A 153 -11.45 -6.41 15.85
N ASP A 154 -11.50 -5.14 16.23
CA ASP A 154 -10.63 -4.62 17.27
C ASP A 154 -11.02 -5.21 18.64
N VAL A 155 -10.03 -5.67 19.40
CA VAL A 155 -10.26 -6.31 20.71
C VAL A 155 -10.70 -5.31 21.77
N GLY A 156 -10.25 -4.06 21.64
CA GLY A 156 -10.49 -3.02 22.64
C GLY A 156 -11.68 -2.10 22.32
N ARG A 157 -12.20 -2.12 21.08
CA ARG A 157 -13.24 -1.21 20.61
C ARG A 157 -14.26 -1.91 19.72
N ALA A 158 -15.50 -1.93 20.16
CA ALA A 158 -16.59 -2.63 19.44
C ALA A 158 -16.92 -2.04 18.06
N ASN A 159 -16.58 -0.77 17.82
CA ASN A 159 -16.76 -0.07 16.55
C ASN A 159 -15.48 0.04 15.73
N GLY A 160 -14.41 -0.66 16.13
CA GLY A 160 -13.11 -0.68 15.47
C GLY A 160 -12.90 -1.95 14.64
N ILE A 161 -12.32 -1.79 13.44
CA ILE A 161 -11.93 -2.91 12.57
C ILE A 161 -10.51 -2.66 12.08
N TRP A 162 -9.67 -3.68 12.19
CA TRP A 162 -8.38 -3.76 11.54
C TRP A 162 -8.51 -4.40 10.17
N LEU A 163 -7.91 -3.76 9.20
CA LEU A 163 -7.75 -4.25 7.84
C LEU A 163 -6.25 -4.47 7.61
N TRP A 164 -5.88 -5.66 7.22
CA TRP A 164 -4.54 -5.99 6.77
C TRP A 164 -4.59 -6.32 5.29
N ALA A 165 -3.80 -5.63 4.49
CA ALA A 165 -3.83 -5.80 3.05
C ALA A 165 -2.42 -5.90 2.46
N ALA A 166 -2.30 -6.60 1.33
CA ALA A 166 -1.08 -6.68 0.55
C ALA A 166 -1.40 -6.67 -0.95
N THR A 167 -0.50 -6.07 -1.75
CA THR A 167 -0.64 -6.02 -3.21
C THR A 167 0.73 -6.01 -3.88
N ASP A 168 0.82 -6.57 -5.08
CA ASP A 168 1.98 -6.37 -5.96
C ASP A 168 1.95 -4.94 -6.52
N ASN A 169 2.84 -4.09 -6.02
CA ASN A 169 2.86 -2.66 -6.33
C ASN A 169 3.12 -2.37 -7.81
N LEU A 170 3.90 -3.20 -8.50
CA LEU A 170 4.19 -3.03 -9.92
C LEU A 170 3.02 -3.48 -10.78
N ARG A 171 2.45 -4.63 -10.44
CA ARG A 171 1.37 -5.22 -11.23
C ARG A 171 0.07 -4.44 -11.10
N ILE A 172 -0.35 -4.07 -9.88
CA ILE A 172 -1.59 -3.29 -9.69
C ILE A 172 -1.48 -1.92 -10.36
N SER A 173 -0.31 -1.29 -10.32
CA SER A 173 -0.08 -0.01 -11.01
C SER A 173 -0.21 -0.14 -12.53
N ALA A 174 0.32 -1.23 -13.11
CA ALA A 174 0.20 -1.49 -14.55
C ALA A 174 -1.24 -1.79 -14.95
N VAL A 175 -1.95 -2.65 -14.21
CA VAL A 175 -3.36 -2.99 -14.47
C VAL A 175 -4.22 -1.74 -14.39
N THR A 176 -4.12 -0.96 -13.32
CA THR A 176 -4.89 0.28 -13.15
C THR A 176 -4.63 1.28 -14.28
N ALA A 177 -3.37 1.40 -14.75
CA ALA A 177 -3.04 2.29 -15.85
C ALA A 177 -3.70 1.85 -17.16
N VAL A 178 -3.74 0.56 -17.45
CA VAL A 178 -4.41 0.00 -18.65
C VAL A 178 -5.92 0.24 -18.58
N GLU A 179 -6.56 -0.09 -17.46
CA GLU A 179 -8.00 0.09 -17.27
C GLU A 179 -8.42 1.56 -17.36
N CYS A 180 -7.64 2.47 -16.79
CA CYS A 180 -7.84 3.90 -16.95
C CYS A 180 -7.76 4.30 -18.43
N ALA A 181 -6.80 3.78 -19.18
CA ALA A 181 -6.69 4.06 -20.61
C ALA A 181 -7.89 3.50 -21.40
N GLU A 182 -8.31 2.28 -21.13
CA GLU A 182 -9.47 1.65 -21.76
C GLU A 182 -10.76 2.42 -21.46
N SER A 183 -10.96 2.89 -20.23
CA SER A 183 -12.13 3.68 -19.84
C SER A 183 -12.23 5.03 -20.59
N MET A 184 -11.11 5.55 -21.08
CA MET A 184 -11.04 6.80 -21.83
C MET A 184 -11.35 6.63 -23.33
N VAL A 185 -11.28 5.40 -23.87
CA VAL A 185 -11.50 5.14 -25.31
C VAL A 185 -12.93 5.47 -25.77
N PRO A 186 -14.00 5.15 -25.04
CA PRO A 186 -15.37 5.48 -25.45
C PRO A 186 -15.67 6.98 -25.53
N SER A 187 -14.92 7.81 -24.81
CA SER A 187 -15.13 9.27 -24.76
C SER A 187 -14.40 10.04 -25.87
N ARG A 188 -13.65 9.36 -26.75
CA ARG A 188 -13.09 10.01 -27.93
C ARG A 188 -14.18 10.25 -28.98
N PRO A 189 -14.42 11.50 -29.46
CA PRO A 189 -15.26 11.71 -30.60
C PRO A 189 -14.69 10.89 -31.78
N LYS A 190 -15.49 10.04 -32.38
CA LYS A 190 -15.09 9.38 -33.63
C LYS A 190 -14.82 10.49 -34.64
N GLY A 191 -13.56 10.82 -34.88
CA GLY A 191 -13.18 11.76 -35.92
C GLY A 191 -13.76 11.27 -37.25
N GLN A 192 -14.61 12.08 -37.88
CA GLN A 192 -14.97 11.88 -39.28
C GLN A 192 -13.69 12.08 -40.07
N ILE A 193 -13.15 11.01 -40.60
CA ILE A 193 -12.13 11.06 -41.64
C ILE A 193 -12.89 11.51 -42.90
N GLN A 194 -12.70 12.77 -43.31
CA GLN A 194 -13.06 13.25 -44.65
C GLN A 194 -11.97 12.84 -45.61
#